data_56516421f44514b219c56d8d3c0eff98
#
_entry.id   56516421f44514b219c56d8d3c0eff98
#
_cell.length_a   1.000
_cell.length_b   1.000
_cell.length_c   1.000
_cell.angle_alpha   90.00
_cell.angle_beta   90.00
_cell.angle_gamma   90.00
#
_symmetry.space_group_name_H-M   'P 1'
#
loop_
_entity.id
_entity.type
_entity.pdbx_description
1 polymer ?
#
loop_
_entity_poly.entity_id
_entity_poly.type
_entity_poly.pdbx_seq_one_letter_code
_entity_poly.pdbx_strand_id
1 'polypeptide(L)'
;AVVFPKNSSDIQAVLELTTQQKSCHSIKITARGGGTGTNGQSLTEGIVLDCSRYMNRILETNFKQGWVRVEPGVVLDQLNEHLAPQEVFFAPDLSPSNRATLGGMVNTDACGKGSRIYGRTSDHVLALSCVLSNGETLESVPLDEDKLSAYKQKSGIVGEVFKVVDQIVLEKADLIEEVFPKMSRFMTGYNLAKVYGNSEKNFNLNYLLSGSEGTLAVVSELKLRLTALPKYKRLLVVKYEHFDDALRDAQILVENDPAAIETIDEKILSLAKEDEIYLKIKDFIVDEKQKSGKKTRKTRTISLLEFCGNNKNKLEKQVSA
;
A
#
# COMPACT_ATOMS: atom_id res chain seq x y z
N ALA A 1 -15.01 -12.96 19.39
CA ALA A 1 -16.04 -13.22 18.36
C ALA A 1 -15.55 -12.77 16.98
N VAL A 2 -16.15 -13.32 15.90
CA VAL A 2 -15.92 -12.85 14.53
C VAL A 2 -17.27 -12.42 13.96
N VAL A 3 -17.31 -11.19 13.43
CA VAL A 3 -18.48 -10.61 12.75
C VAL A 3 -18.12 -10.37 11.30
N PHE A 4 -19.00 -10.74 10.38
CA PHE A 4 -18.85 -10.53 8.95
C PHE A 4 -19.85 -9.44 8.50
N PRO A 5 -19.47 -8.15 8.52
CA PRO A 5 -20.37 -7.08 8.13
C PRO A 5 -20.70 -7.16 6.63
N LYS A 6 -21.93 -6.81 6.27
CA LYS A 6 -22.42 -6.74 4.88
C LYS A 6 -22.35 -5.32 4.30
N ASN A 7 -22.30 -4.34 5.19
CA ASN A 7 -22.28 -2.91 4.84
C ASN A 7 -21.78 -2.08 6.04
N SER A 8 -21.68 -0.76 5.87
CA SER A 8 -21.23 0.15 6.93
C SER A 8 -22.18 0.18 8.14
N SER A 9 -23.50 -0.04 7.96
CA SER A 9 -24.45 -0.04 9.07
C SER A 9 -24.22 -1.20 10.03
N ASP A 10 -23.78 -2.37 9.54
CA ASP A 10 -23.41 -3.49 10.40
C ASP A 10 -22.15 -3.15 11.23
N ILE A 11 -21.19 -2.43 10.64
CA ILE A 11 -20.00 -1.94 11.35
C ILE A 11 -20.42 -0.94 12.44
N GLN A 12 -21.28 0.02 12.10
CA GLN A 12 -21.83 1.00 13.04
C GLN A 12 -22.49 0.32 14.24
N ALA A 13 -23.38 -0.64 14.00
CA ALA A 13 -24.09 -1.34 15.06
C ALA A 13 -23.14 -2.05 16.05
N VAL A 14 -22.05 -2.63 15.57
CA VAL A 14 -21.04 -3.27 16.43
C VAL A 14 -20.28 -2.23 17.25
N LEU A 15 -19.88 -1.12 16.65
CA LEU A 15 -19.14 -0.05 17.33
C LEU A 15 -20.03 0.67 18.36
N GLU A 16 -21.27 0.97 18.02
CA GLU A 16 -22.26 1.55 18.95
C GLU A 16 -22.52 0.63 20.15
N LEU A 17 -22.64 -0.67 19.94
CA LEU A 17 -22.82 -1.63 21.02
C LEU A 17 -21.69 -1.54 22.05
N THR A 18 -20.42 -1.42 21.57
CA THR A 18 -19.26 -1.38 22.46
C THR A 18 -19.09 -0.04 23.16
N THR A 19 -19.64 1.05 22.61
CA THR A 19 -19.58 2.38 23.23
C THR A 19 -20.76 2.72 24.10
N GLN A 20 -21.96 2.24 23.78
CA GLN A 20 -23.19 2.57 24.53
C GLN A 20 -23.42 1.64 25.72
N GLN A 21 -23.01 0.38 25.62
CA GLN A 21 -23.23 -0.59 26.72
C GLN A 21 -22.00 -0.69 27.62
N LYS A 22 -22.11 -0.24 28.87
CA LYS A 22 -21.02 -0.26 29.86
C LYS A 22 -20.36 -1.62 30.03
N SER A 23 -21.12 -2.71 29.95
CA SER A 23 -20.59 -4.09 30.00
C SER A 23 -19.68 -4.46 28.80
N CYS A 24 -19.75 -3.69 27.73
CA CYS A 24 -19.01 -3.94 26.49
C CYS A 24 -17.81 -2.98 26.28
N HIS A 25 -17.61 -1.97 27.12
CA HIS A 25 -16.55 -0.96 26.97
C HIS A 25 -15.12 -1.54 26.96
N SER A 26 -14.91 -2.70 27.58
CA SER A 26 -13.60 -3.37 27.59
C SER A 26 -13.34 -4.25 26.35
N ILE A 27 -14.35 -4.42 25.49
CA ILE A 27 -14.23 -5.28 24.31
C ILE A 27 -13.43 -4.54 23.25
N LYS A 28 -12.27 -5.11 22.88
CA LYS A 28 -11.44 -4.61 21.79
C LYS A 28 -12.04 -5.02 20.45
N ILE A 29 -12.01 -4.12 19.47
CA ILE A 29 -12.46 -4.38 18.11
C ILE A 29 -11.26 -4.26 17.17
N THR A 30 -11.17 -5.18 16.21
CA THR A 30 -10.14 -5.16 15.17
C THR A 30 -10.80 -5.41 13.82
N ALA A 31 -10.54 -4.52 12.86
CA ALA A 31 -10.92 -4.75 11.47
C ALA A 31 -9.95 -5.75 10.82
N ARG A 32 -10.47 -6.64 9.97
CA ARG A 32 -9.70 -7.64 9.24
C ARG A 32 -10.11 -7.68 7.77
N GLY A 33 -9.12 -7.73 6.90
CA GLY A 33 -9.28 -8.09 5.49
C GLY A 33 -8.68 -9.46 5.20
N GLY A 34 -7.68 -9.55 4.30
CA GLY A 34 -7.02 -10.81 3.95
C GLY A 34 -6.14 -11.43 5.05
N GLY A 35 -5.87 -10.71 6.13
CA GLY A 35 -5.04 -11.18 7.24
C GLY A 35 -3.58 -11.44 6.84
N THR A 36 -3.07 -10.76 5.82
CA THR A 36 -1.71 -10.95 5.27
C THR A 36 -0.64 -10.14 6.01
N GLY A 37 -1.03 -9.21 6.90
CA GLY A 37 -0.09 -8.45 7.73
C GLY A 37 0.62 -9.36 8.75
N THR A 38 1.90 -9.08 9.00
CA THR A 38 2.78 -9.93 9.82
C THR A 38 2.92 -9.47 11.27
N ASN A 39 2.36 -8.29 11.62
CA ASN A 39 2.50 -7.68 12.94
C ASN A 39 1.37 -8.04 13.92
N GLY A 40 0.46 -8.94 13.53
CA GLY A 40 -0.67 -9.34 14.38
C GLY A 40 -1.82 -8.32 14.45
N GLN A 41 -1.77 -7.23 13.69
CA GLN A 41 -2.77 -6.14 13.72
C GLN A 41 -4.19 -6.57 13.35
N SER A 42 -4.37 -7.72 12.71
CA SER A 42 -5.69 -8.29 12.37
C SER A 42 -6.22 -9.29 13.39
N LEU A 43 -5.61 -9.38 14.59
CA LEU A 43 -5.94 -10.32 15.64
C LEU A 43 -6.34 -9.59 16.92
N THR A 44 -7.33 -10.12 17.64
CA THR A 44 -7.78 -9.62 18.94
C THR A 44 -8.46 -10.73 19.73
N GLU A 45 -8.44 -10.60 21.05
CA GLU A 45 -9.25 -11.43 21.97
C GLU A 45 -10.73 -11.02 22.00
N GLY A 46 -11.06 -9.83 21.46
CA GLY A 46 -12.40 -9.25 21.45
C GLY A 46 -13.23 -9.63 20.22
N ILE A 47 -13.58 -8.63 19.41
CA ILE A 47 -14.39 -8.79 18.19
C ILE A 47 -13.51 -8.50 16.96
N VAL A 48 -13.45 -9.45 16.05
CA VAL A 48 -12.89 -9.27 14.71
C VAL A 48 -14.03 -8.88 13.77
N LEU A 49 -13.92 -7.73 13.10
CA LEU A 49 -14.77 -7.32 11.98
C LEU A 49 -14.12 -7.76 10.67
N ASP A 50 -14.49 -8.92 10.17
CA ASP A 50 -13.94 -9.47 8.93
C ASP A 50 -14.72 -8.97 7.72
N CYS A 51 -14.17 -7.96 7.05
CA CYS A 51 -14.78 -7.33 5.87
C CYS A 51 -14.60 -8.15 4.58
N SER A 52 -13.75 -9.18 4.57
CA SER A 52 -13.39 -9.89 3.34
C SER A 52 -14.55 -10.69 2.74
N ARG A 53 -15.49 -11.14 3.58
CA ARG A 53 -16.54 -12.08 3.15
C ARG A 53 -17.69 -11.46 2.36
N TYR A 54 -18.15 -10.28 2.74
CA TYR A 54 -19.34 -9.65 2.17
C TYR A 54 -19.12 -8.23 1.65
N MET A 55 -18.10 -7.51 2.15
CA MET A 55 -17.76 -6.16 1.71
C MET A 55 -16.61 -6.20 0.69
N ASN A 56 -16.82 -6.88 -0.43
CA ASN A 56 -15.80 -7.16 -1.44
C ASN A 56 -16.23 -6.81 -2.88
N ARG A 57 -17.11 -5.81 -3.02
CA ARG A 57 -17.63 -5.37 -4.31
C ARG A 57 -16.83 -4.21 -4.87
N ILE A 58 -16.62 -4.22 -6.19
CA ILE A 58 -16.24 -3.03 -6.97
C ILE A 58 -17.55 -2.27 -7.22
N LEU A 59 -17.67 -1.08 -6.61
CA LEU A 59 -18.93 -0.33 -6.60
C LEU A 59 -19.10 0.52 -7.86
N GLU A 60 -18.03 1.17 -8.30
CA GLU A 60 -18.05 2.06 -9.45
C GLU A 60 -16.64 2.22 -10.02
N THR A 61 -16.53 2.30 -11.35
CA THR A 61 -15.24 2.59 -12.02
C THR A 61 -15.45 3.73 -13.01
N ASN A 62 -14.65 4.78 -12.88
CA ASN A 62 -14.67 5.92 -13.81
C ASN A 62 -13.31 6.02 -14.52
N PHE A 63 -13.20 5.37 -15.68
CA PHE A 63 -11.98 5.36 -16.47
C PHE A 63 -11.61 6.74 -17.04
N LYS A 64 -12.60 7.59 -17.34
CA LYS A 64 -12.37 8.95 -17.86
C LYS A 64 -11.70 9.85 -16.83
N GLN A 65 -12.10 9.71 -15.57
CA GLN A 65 -11.56 10.47 -14.45
C GLN A 65 -10.43 9.74 -13.73
N GLY A 66 -10.13 8.48 -14.09
CA GLY A 66 -9.02 7.70 -13.56
C GLY A 66 -9.19 7.29 -12.10
N TRP A 67 -10.39 6.84 -11.70
CA TRP A 67 -10.62 6.34 -10.34
C TRP A 67 -11.58 5.15 -10.30
N VAL A 68 -11.50 4.40 -9.19
CA VAL A 68 -12.41 3.32 -8.84
C VAL A 68 -12.89 3.49 -7.40
N ARG A 69 -14.13 3.09 -7.11
CA ARG A 69 -14.73 3.02 -5.78
C ARG A 69 -15.01 1.58 -5.42
N VAL A 70 -14.52 1.17 -4.26
CA VAL A 70 -14.52 -0.24 -3.84
C VAL A 70 -14.84 -0.39 -2.36
N GLU A 71 -15.31 -1.56 -1.97
CA GLU A 71 -15.41 -2.00 -0.59
C GLU A 71 -14.05 -2.52 -0.06
N PRO A 72 -13.81 -2.49 1.27
CA PRO A 72 -12.50 -2.78 1.85
C PRO A 72 -12.01 -4.23 1.68
N GLY A 73 -12.91 -5.17 1.45
CA GLY A 73 -12.61 -6.58 1.26
C GLY A 73 -12.22 -6.99 -0.16
N VAL A 74 -12.24 -6.05 -1.13
CA VAL A 74 -11.78 -6.34 -2.50
C VAL A 74 -10.30 -6.71 -2.47
N VAL A 75 -9.94 -7.81 -3.13
CA VAL A 75 -8.54 -8.29 -3.24
C VAL A 75 -7.82 -7.56 -4.36
N LEU A 76 -6.54 -7.25 -4.17
CA LEU A 76 -5.73 -6.48 -5.12
C LEU A 76 -5.73 -7.09 -6.53
N ASP A 77 -5.47 -8.40 -6.65
CA ASP A 77 -5.45 -9.08 -7.95
C ASP A 77 -6.82 -9.03 -8.63
N GLN A 78 -7.91 -9.24 -7.87
CA GLN A 78 -9.28 -9.15 -8.42
C GLN A 78 -9.58 -7.75 -8.97
N LEU A 79 -9.14 -6.70 -8.26
CA LEU A 79 -9.27 -5.34 -8.78
C LEU A 79 -8.46 -5.17 -10.07
N ASN A 80 -7.20 -5.57 -10.09
CA ASN A 80 -6.33 -5.40 -11.24
C ASN A 80 -6.76 -6.24 -12.45
N GLU A 81 -7.31 -7.43 -12.25
CA GLU A 81 -7.97 -8.22 -13.30
C GLU A 81 -9.17 -7.49 -13.91
N HIS A 82 -10.02 -6.86 -13.07
CA HIS A 82 -11.15 -6.05 -13.54
C HIS A 82 -10.70 -4.83 -14.36
N LEU A 83 -9.59 -4.20 -13.99
CA LEU A 83 -9.08 -2.98 -14.60
C LEU A 83 -8.24 -3.22 -15.88
N ALA A 84 -7.61 -4.39 -15.99
CA ALA A 84 -6.67 -4.73 -17.06
C ALA A 84 -7.20 -4.53 -18.49
N PRO A 85 -8.48 -4.83 -18.84
CA PRO A 85 -9.01 -4.61 -20.19
C PRO A 85 -9.00 -3.14 -20.64
N GLN A 86 -8.88 -2.18 -19.71
CA GLN A 86 -8.79 -0.76 -19.98
C GLN A 86 -7.35 -0.21 -19.85
N GLU A 87 -6.36 -1.10 -19.82
CA GLU A 87 -4.92 -0.77 -19.70
C GLU A 87 -4.60 0.14 -18.49
N VAL A 88 -5.35 -0.03 -17.39
CA VAL A 88 -5.10 0.65 -16.12
C VAL A 88 -5.00 -0.36 -14.97
N PHE A 89 -4.42 0.06 -13.86
CA PHE A 89 -4.28 -0.76 -12.67
C PHE A 89 -4.21 0.10 -11.40
N PHE A 90 -4.38 -0.53 -10.24
CA PHE A 90 -4.05 0.06 -8.95
C PHE A 90 -2.58 -0.23 -8.64
N ALA A 91 -1.76 0.81 -8.62
CA ALA A 91 -0.32 0.70 -8.77
C ALA A 91 0.47 0.11 -7.59
N PRO A 92 0.09 0.25 -6.29
CA PRO A 92 0.80 -0.42 -5.21
C PRO A 92 0.81 -1.93 -5.41
N ASP A 93 2.01 -2.51 -5.56
CA ASP A 93 2.22 -3.93 -5.79
C ASP A 93 2.70 -4.62 -4.50
N LEU A 94 2.14 -5.79 -4.19
CA LEU A 94 2.44 -6.54 -2.97
C LEU A 94 2.68 -8.02 -3.27
N SER A 95 3.60 -8.64 -2.55
CA SER A 95 3.83 -10.09 -2.66
C SER A 95 2.56 -10.92 -2.42
N PRO A 96 1.71 -10.62 -1.39
CA PRO A 96 0.46 -11.34 -1.19
C PRO A 96 -0.72 -10.75 -1.97
N SER A 97 -0.54 -10.18 -3.17
CA SER A 97 -1.57 -9.50 -3.96
C SER A 97 -2.83 -10.34 -4.20
N ASN A 98 -2.66 -11.67 -4.28
CA ASN A 98 -3.76 -12.62 -4.44
C ASN A 98 -4.65 -12.79 -3.20
N ARG A 99 -4.32 -12.16 -2.07
CA ARG A 99 -5.07 -12.21 -0.80
C ARG A 99 -5.15 -10.88 -0.08
N ALA A 100 -4.22 -9.96 -0.32
CA ALA A 100 -4.23 -8.63 0.28
C ALA A 100 -5.47 -7.87 -0.17
N THR A 101 -6.26 -7.38 0.80
CA THR A 101 -7.46 -6.59 0.54
C THR A 101 -7.15 -5.10 0.57
N LEU A 102 -7.89 -4.31 -0.20
CA LEU A 102 -7.65 -2.87 -0.32
C LEU A 102 -7.82 -2.11 1.00
N GLY A 103 -8.79 -2.50 1.83
CA GLY A 103 -8.93 -1.95 3.18
C GLY A 103 -7.70 -2.24 4.06
N GLY A 104 -7.17 -3.46 3.99
CA GLY A 104 -5.92 -3.82 4.66
C GLY A 104 -4.73 -3.01 4.14
N MET A 105 -4.63 -2.83 2.81
CA MET A 105 -3.58 -2.02 2.19
C MET A 105 -3.59 -0.57 2.64
N VAL A 106 -4.77 0.05 2.74
CA VAL A 106 -4.91 1.40 3.27
C VAL A 106 -4.51 1.45 4.74
N ASN A 107 -5.02 0.54 5.57
CA ASN A 107 -4.75 0.56 7.00
C ASN A 107 -3.27 0.35 7.36
N THR A 108 -2.50 -0.36 6.54
CA THR A 108 -1.04 -0.53 6.72
C THR A 108 -0.23 0.45 5.89
N ASP A 109 -0.87 1.33 5.11
CA ASP A 109 -0.24 2.16 4.09
C ASP A 109 0.75 1.35 3.25
N ALA A 110 0.28 0.22 2.74
CA ALA A 110 1.09 -0.79 2.10
C ALA A 110 1.83 -0.27 0.88
N CYS A 111 3.07 -0.69 0.74
CA CYS A 111 3.88 -0.47 -0.45
C CYS A 111 4.79 -1.68 -0.68
N GLY A 112 5.16 -1.92 -1.91
CA GLY A 112 5.99 -3.06 -2.27
C GLY A 112 6.90 -2.75 -3.45
N LYS A 113 7.10 -3.72 -4.30
CA LYS A 113 7.88 -3.59 -5.52
C LYS A 113 7.36 -2.42 -6.37
N GLY A 114 8.24 -1.59 -6.88
CA GLY A 114 7.86 -0.40 -7.66
C GLY A 114 7.45 0.82 -6.85
N SER A 115 7.46 0.77 -5.51
CA SER A 115 7.09 1.92 -4.65
C SER A 115 7.96 3.17 -4.89
N ARG A 116 9.16 3.01 -5.46
CA ARG A 116 10.01 4.12 -5.87
C ARG A 116 9.34 4.99 -6.95
N ILE A 117 8.61 4.38 -7.88
CA ILE A 117 7.90 5.09 -8.97
C ILE A 117 6.46 5.38 -8.56
N TYR A 118 5.78 4.40 -7.97
CA TYR A 118 4.35 4.45 -7.73
C TYR A 118 3.96 4.94 -6.32
N GLY A 119 4.95 5.07 -5.42
CA GLY A 119 4.66 5.49 -4.05
C GLY A 119 4.00 4.40 -3.20
N ARG A 120 3.18 4.83 -2.26
CA ARG A 120 2.49 4.02 -1.27
C ARG A 120 0.99 4.00 -1.55
N THR A 121 0.25 3.17 -0.84
CA THR A 121 -1.21 3.10 -0.96
C THR A 121 -1.86 4.47 -0.70
N SER A 122 -1.42 5.21 0.32
CA SER A 122 -1.96 6.54 0.66
C SER A 122 -1.81 7.57 -0.47
N ASP A 123 -0.80 7.46 -1.32
CA ASP A 123 -0.61 8.36 -2.46
C ASP A 123 -1.67 8.17 -3.57
N HIS A 124 -2.41 7.06 -3.51
CA HIS A 124 -3.49 6.72 -4.45
C HIS A 124 -4.89 6.85 -3.85
N VAL A 125 -5.03 7.16 -2.56
CA VAL A 125 -6.32 7.34 -1.90
C VAL A 125 -6.88 8.72 -2.22
N LEU A 126 -8.04 8.76 -2.89
CA LEU A 126 -8.76 9.99 -3.21
C LEU A 126 -9.82 10.32 -2.15
N ALA A 127 -10.45 9.31 -1.58
CA ALA A 127 -11.44 9.46 -0.51
C ALA A 127 -11.55 8.15 0.29
N LEU A 128 -11.94 8.28 1.55
CA LEU A 128 -12.28 7.17 2.43
C LEU A 128 -13.63 7.45 3.11
N SER A 129 -14.50 6.43 3.15
CA SER A 129 -15.63 6.40 4.07
C SER A 129 -15.26 5.50 5.23
N CYS A 130 -15.40 5.99 6.45
CA CYS A 130 -14.99 5.30 7.67
C CYS A 130 -16.10 5.34 8.71
N VAL A 131 -16.08 4.38 9.63
CA VAL A 131 -16.90 4.38 10.83
C VAL A 131 -15.99 4.59 12.04
N LEU A 132 -16.28 5.63 12.83
CA LEU A 132 -15.56 5.99 14.04
C LEU A 132 -16.00 5.10 15.23
N SER A 133 -15.22 5.11 16.30
CA SER A 133 -15.45 4.24 17.47
C SER A 133 -16.82 4.39 18.13
N ASN A 134 -17.48 5.53 17.96
CA ASN A 134 -18.83 5.79 18.48
C ASN A 134 -19.96 5.45 17.49
N GLY A 135 -19.63 4.89 16.31
CA GLY A 135 -20.59 4.57 15.25
C GLY A 135 -20.86 5.70 14.25
N GLU A 136 -20.37 6.93 14.49
CA GLU A 136 -20.52 8.02 13.50
C GLU A 136 -19.71 7.71 12.21
N THR A 137 -20.26 8.12 11.07
CA THR A 137 -19.57 8.03 9.79
C THR A 137 -18.73 9.27 9.50
N LEU A 138 -17.52 9.04 9.00
CA LEU A 138 -16.59 10.08 8.60
C LEU A 138 -16.24 9.89 7.12
N GLU A 139 -16.48 10.96 6.32
CA GLU A 139 -16.03 11.05 4.94
C GLU A 139 -14.74 11.87 4.90
N SER A 140 -13.67 11.27 4.40
CA SER A 140 -12.36 11.90 4.27
C SER A 140 -12.04 12.13 2.79
N VAL A 141 -11.87 13.40 2.45
CA VAL A 141 -11.44 13.88 1.13
C VAL A 141 -10.44 15.02 1.33
N PRO A 142 -9.60 15.37 0.35
CA PRO A 142 -8.81 16.60 0.42
C PRO A 142 -9.72 17.83 0.52
N LEU A 143 -9.44 18.71 1.48
CA LEU A 143 -10.25 19.90 1.80
C LEU A 143 -9.42 21.16 1.61
N ASP A 144 -9.94 22.12 0.84
CA ASP A 144 -9.49 23.50 0.87
C ASP A 144 -9.89 24.17 2.19
N GLU A 145 -9.44 25.40 2.45
CA GLU A 145 -9.65 26.12 3.71
C GLU A 145 -11.13 26.33 4.03
N ASP A 146 -11.95 26.68 3.03
CA ASP A 146 -13.38 26.94 3.21
C ASP A 146 -14.11 25.65 3.61
N LYS A 147 -13.83 24.55 2.94
CA LYS A 147 -14.41 23.24 3.24
C LYS A 147 -13.94 22.73 4.60
N LEU A 148 -12.65 22.88 4.93
CA LEU A 148 -12.13 22.51 6.24
C LEU A 148 -12.86 23.27 7.34
N SER A 149 -13.06 24.57 7.18
CA SER A 149 -13.83 25.39 8.12
C SER A 149 -15.24 24.88 8.33
N ALA A 150 -15.92 24.47 7.24
CA ALA A 150 -17.26 23.87 7.32
C ALA A 150 -17.24 22.50 8.03
N TYR A 151 -16.21 21.67 7.77
CA TYR A 151 -16.07 20.37 8.43
C TYR A 151 -15.81 20.50 9.94
N LYS A 152 -15.02 21.48 10.36
CA LYS A 152 -14.77 21.80 11.77
C LYS A 152 -16.05 22.21 12.52
N GLN A 153 -17.05 22.72 11.81
CA GLN A 153 -18.35 23.13 12.41
C GLN A 153 -19.36 21.98 12.52
N LYS A 154 -19.09 20.80 11.94
CA LYS A 154 -19.96 19.65 12.13
C LYS A 154 -20.08 19.29 13.60
N SER A 155 -21.29 18.89 14.01
CA SER A 155 -21.54 18.38 15.35
C SER A 155 -20.92 17.00 15.56
N GLY A 156 -20.76 16.60 16.84
CA GLY A 156 -20.27 15.28 17.19
C GLY A 156 -18.76 15.13 17.06
N ILE A 157 -18.29 13.88 17.10
CA ILE A 157 -16.86 13.55 17.06
C ILE A 157 -16.24 13.87 15.70
N VAL A 158 -17.03 13.89 14.63
CA VAL A 158 -16.53 14.20 13.27
C VAL A 158 -15.93 15.61 13.22
N GLY A 159 -16.67 16.63 13.65
CA GLY A 159 -16.15 18.00 13.68
C GLY A 159 -14.93 18.13 14.60
N GLU A 160 -14.94 17.43 15.72
CA GLU A 160 -13.83 17.44 16.67
C GLU A 160 -12.55 16.83 16.09
N VAL A 161 -12.65 15.75 15.34
CA VAL A 161 -11.51 15.13 14.64
C VAL A 161 -10.83 16.14 13.72
N PHE A 162 -11.58 16.87 12.89
CA PHE A 162 -11.01 17.87 11.98
C PHE A 162 -10.37 19.03 12.74
N LYS A 163 -10.97 19.51 13.85
CA LYS A 163 -10.39 20.57 14.69
C LYS A 163 -9.06 20.12 15.32
N VAL A 164 -9.07 18.97 15.99
CA VAL A 164 -7.92 18.48 16.75
C VAL A 164 -6.75 18.15 15.83
N VAL A 165 -7.00 17.47 14.70
CA VAL A 165 -5.91 17.14 13.76
C VAL A 165 -5.32 18.39 13.14
N ASP A 166 -6.15 19.36 12.72
CA ASP A 166 -5.67 20.63 12.18
C ASP A 166 -4.84 21.39 13.21
N GLN A 167 -5.34 21.51 14.44
CA GLN A 167 -4.63 22.14 15.54
C GLN A 167 -3.27 21.48 15.80
N ILE A 168 -3.22 20.16 15.94
CA ILE A 168 -1.96 19.42 16.17
C ILE A 168 -0.94 19.67 15.06
N VAL A 169 -1.37 19.59 13.80
CA VAL A 169 -0.45 19.75 12.68
C VAL A 169 0.08 21.19 12.59
N LEU A 170 -0.74 22.19 12.85
CA LEU A 170 -0.32 23.58 12.84
C LEU A 170 0.57 23.94 14.05
N GLU A 171 0.19 23.53 15.26
CA GLU A 171 0.96 23.83 16.47
C GLU A 171 2.30 23.07 16.55
N LYS A 172 2.40 21.91 15.89
CA LYS A 172 3.60 21.07 15.91
C LYS A 172 4.34 21.03 14.57
N ALA A 173 4.08 21.99 13.69
CA ALA A 173 4.64 22.01 12.33
C ALA A 173 6.16 21.85 12.31
N ASP A 174 6.88 22.62 13.12
CA ASP A 174 8.35 22.59 13.19
C ASP A 174 8.86 21.23 13.68
N LEU A 175 8.22 20.65 14.71
CA LEU A 175 8.56 19.34 15.24
C LEU A 175 8.29 18.23 14.22
N ILE A 176 7.17 18.32 13.50
CA ILE A 176 6.83 17.36 12.44
C ILE A 176 7.88 17.43 11.33
N GLU A 177 8.28 18.63 10.90
CA GLU A 177 9.30 18.82 9.87
C GLU A 177 10.68 18.28 10.30
N GLU A 178 11.03 18.40 11.58
CA GLU A 178 12.28 17.92 12.16
C GLU A 178 12.32 16.40 12.27
N VAL A 179 11.24 15.78 12.79
CA VAL A 179 11.24 14.39 13.22
C VAL A 179 10.89 13.42 12.11
N PHE A 180 9.98 13.81 11.17
CA PHE A 180 9.55 12.90 10.12
C PHE A 180 10.65 12.66 9.07
N PRO A 181 10.95 11.38 8.73
CA PRO A 181 11.96 11.07 7.74
C PRO A 181 11.63 11.63 6.35
N LYS A 182 12.63 12.29 5.73
CA LYS A 182 12.52 12.87 4.38
C LYS A 182 12.82 11.83 3.30
N MET A 183 12.07 10.72 3.32
CA MET A 183 12.20 9.65 2.35
C MET A 183 10.82 9.17 1.88
N SER A 184 10.76 8.65 0.66
CA SER A 184 9.50 8.23 0.03
C SER A 184 8.88 6.99 0.67
N ARG A 185 9.70 6.15 1.32
CA ARG A 185 9.25 4.90 1.96
C ARG A 185 9.81 4.80 3.37
N PHE A 186 8.94 4.89 4.35
CA PHE A 186 9.27 4.73 5.76
C PHE A 186 8.06 4.19 6.55
N MET A 187 8.31 3.56 7.67
CA MET A 187 7.27 3.09 8.60
C MET A 187 6.99 4.20 9.61
N THR A 188 5.75 4.61 9.75
CA THR A 188 5.42 5.74 10.62
C THR A 188 4.28 5.52 11.58
N GLY A 189 3.31 4.68 11.25
CA GLY A 189 2.01 4.78 11.86
C GLY A 189 1.28 6.06 11.36
N TYR A 190 0.98 7.01 12.25
CA TYR A 190 0.22 8.22 11.90
C TYR A 190 1.07 9.23 11.12
N ASN A 191 0.78 9.41 9.84
CA ASN A 191 1.54 10.29 8.96
C ASN A 191 1.04 11.74 9.03
N LEU A 192 1.37 12.44 10.11
CA LEU A 192 1.00 13.85 10.30
C LEU A 192 1.67 14.77 9.28
N ALA A 193 2.88 14.44 8.82
CA ALA A 193 3.64 15.27 7.88
C ALA A 193 2.94 15.47 6.54
N LYS A 194 2.09 14.52 6.12
CA LYS A 194 1.37 14.60 4.83
C LYS A 194 -0.04 15.19 4.93
N VAL A 195 -0.54 15.52 6.11
CA VAL A 195 -1.89 16.10 6.26
C VAL A 195 -2.02 17.41 5.47
N TYR A 196 -0.98 18.28 5.47
CA TYR A 196 -0.86 19.46 4.62
C TYR A 196 0.28 19.35 3.58
N GLY A 197 0.95 18.22 3.52
CA GLY A 197 2.18 18.01 2.75
C GLY A 197 2.00 17.77 1.25
N ASN A 198 0.85 18.14 0.67
CA ASN A 198 0.62 18.07 -0.77
C ASN A 198 0.93 19.41 -1.46
N SER A 199 1.10 19.35 -2.79
CA SER A 199 1.42 20.55 -3.60
C SER A 199 0.35 21.65 -3.52
N GLU A 200 -0.88 21.31 -3.19
CA GLU A 200 -2.02 22.21 -3.10
C GLU A 200 -2.22 22.76 -1.67
N LYS A 201 -1.45 22.24 -0.69
CA LYS A 201 -1.58 22.55 0.74
C LYS A 201 -3.00 22.33 1.28
N ASN A 202 -3.77 21.45 0.67
CA ASN A 202 -5.08 21.05 1.13
C ASN A 202 -4.95 20.16 2.37
N PHE A 203 -5.83 20.36 3.34
CA PHE A 203 -5.96 19.45 4.47
C PHE A 203 -6.43 18.07 3.98
N ASN A 204 -5.69 17.02 4.27
CA ASN A 204 -6.01 15.67 3.77
C ASN A 204 -5.86 14.61 4.87
N LEU A 205 -6.99 14.27 5.48
CA LEU A 205 -7.07 13.29 6.55
C LEU A 205 -6.81 11.85 6.06
N ASN A 206 -6.90 11.59 4.74
CA ASN A 206 -6.60 10.28 4.18
C ASN A 206 -5.19 9.79 4.56
N TYR A 207 -4.21 10.69 4.64
CA TYR A 207 -2.84 10.34 5.02
C TYR A 207 -2.68 9.92 6.48
N LEU A 208 -3.55 10.41 7.37
CA LEU A 208 -3.57 10.02 8.78
C LEU A 208 -4.31 8.68 8.96
N LEU A 209 -5.42 8.50 8.25
CA LEU A 209 -6.21 7.26 8.28
C LEU A 209 -5.47 6.10 7.62
N SER A 210 -4.73 6.38 6.52
CA SER A 210 -3.83 5.41 5.91
C SER A 210 -2.63 5.15 6.82
N GLY A 211 -2.35 3.87 7.11
CA GLY A 211 -1.28 3.48 8.05
C GLY A 211 -1.68 3.55 9.52
N SER A 212 -2.94 3.85 9.84
CA SER A 212 -3.44 3.83 11.22
C SER A 212 -3.68 2.44 11.79
N GLU A 213 -3.56 1.42 10.96
CA GLU A 213 -3.76 -0.01 11.30
C GLU A 213 -5.11 -0.31 11.98
N GLY A 214 -6.15 0.48 11.62
CA GLY A 214 -7.49 0.34 12.18
C GLY A 214 -7.68 0.92 13.59
N THR A 215 -6.71 1.66 14.12
CA THR A 215 -6.78 2.25 15.47
C THR A 215 -7.62 3.53 15.54
N LEU A 216 -7.84 4.21 14.41
CA LEU A 216 -8.58 5.47 14.34
C LEU A 216 -10.01 5.29 13.84
N ALA A 217 -10.22 4.38 12.89
CA ALA A 217 -11.53 4.13 12.30
C ALA A 217 -11.57 2.78 11.59
N VAL A 218 -12.76 2.27 11.29
CA VAL A 218 -12.97 1.13 10.41
C VAL A 218 -13.32 1.65 9.01
N VAL A 219 -12.50 1.35 8.03
CA VAL A 219 -12.73 1.75 6.63
C VAL A 219 -13.88 0.91 6.05
N SER A 220 -14.90 1.57 5.50
CA SER A 220 -16.09 0.93 4.90
C SER A 220 -16.14 1.08 3.38
N GLU A 221 -15.51 2.10 2.80
CA GLU A 221 -15.43 2.32 1.36
C GLU A 221 -14.16 3.11 1.01
N LEU A 222 -13.62 2.86 -0.19
CA LEU A 222 -12.41 3.50 -0.70
C LEU A 222 -12.65 4.03 -2.11
N LYS A 223 -12.21 5.27 -2.37
CA LYS A 223 -12.07 5.81 -3.72
C LYS A 223 -10.58 5.92 -4.04
N LEU A 224 -10.14 5.19 -5.07
CA LEU A 224 -8.74 4.98 -5.38
C LEU A 224 -8.42 5.50 -6.78
N ARG A 225 -7.22 6.10 -6.93
CA ARG A 225 -6.70 6.56 -8.22
C ARG A 225 -6.19 5.38 -9.03
N LEU A 226 -6.50 5.39 -10.33
CA LEU A 226 -6.00 4.44 -11.30
C LEU A 226 -4.74 4.97 -11.98
N THR A 227 -3.84 4.06 -12.32
CA THR A 227 -2.60 4.33 -13.04
C THR A 227 -2.61 3.61 -14.37
N ALA A 228 -2.12 4.24 -15.43
CA ALA A 228 -2.00 3.58 -16.73
C ALA A 228 -0.94 2.48 -16.68
N LEU A 229 -1.23 1.33 -17.29
CA LEU A 229 -0.25 0.25 -17.43
C LEU A 229 0.91 0.72 -18.33
N PRO A 230 2.16 0.47 -17.92
CA PRO A 230 3.31 0.78 -18.77
C PRO A 230 3.30 -0.15 -20.00
N LYS A 231 3.50 0.44 -21.20
CA LYS A 231 3.49 -0.28 -22.48
C LYS A 231 4.67 -1.24 -22.64
N TYR A 232 5.79 -0.92 -22.03
CA TYR A 232 7.02 -1.70 -22.13
C TYR A 232 7.57 -2.03 -20.77
N LYS A 233 8.01 -3.28 -20.61
CA LYS A 233 8.71 -3.75 -19.41
C LYS A 233 9.97 -4.50 -19.84
N ARG A 234 11.04 -4.38 -19.06
CA ARG A 234 12.28 -5.15 -19.18
C ARG A 234 12.71 -5.62 -17.82
N LEU A 235 13.21 -6.83 -17.77
CA LEU A 235 13.85 -7.40 -16.60
C LEU A 235 15.32 -7.65 -16.95
N LEU A 236 16.22 -7.05 -16.19
CA LEU A 236 17.66 -7.30 -16.25
C LEU A 236 18.04 -8.16 -15.05
N VAL A 237 18.80 -9.21 -15.27
CA VAL A 237 19.35 -10.08 -14.22
C VAL A 237 20.86 -9.86 -14.15
N VAL A 238 21.33 -9.30 -13.03
CA VAL A 238 22.75 -9.13 -12.73
C VAL A 238 23.20 -10.21 -11.77
N LYS A 239 24.33 -10.88 -12.07
CA LYS A 239 24.82 -12.04 -11.32
C LYS A 239 26.07 -11.68 -10.52
N TYR A 240 26.12 -12.10 -9.25
CA TYR A 240 27.24 -11.83 -8.34
C TYR A 240 27.73 -13.11 -7.67
N GLU A 241 29.02 -13.13 -7.32
CA GLU A 241 29.62 -14.18 -6.49
C GLU A 241 29.31 -13.98 -5.00
N HIS A 242 29.20 -12.72 -4.55
CA HIS A 242 28.96 -12.38 -3.15
C HIS A 242 27.75 -11.43 -3.01
N PHE A 243 27.01 -11.62 -1.92
CA PHE A 243 25.85 -10.79 -1.60
C PHE A 243 26.23 -9.31 -1.37
N ASP A 244 27.38 -9.06 -0.73
CA ASP A 244 27.87 -7.70 -0.47
C ASP A 244 28.16 -6.92 -1.76
N ASP A 245 28.61 -7.60 -2.82
CA ASP A 245 28.85 -6.96 -4.11
C ASP A 245 27.52 -6.47 -4.73
N ALA A 246 26.47 -7.30 -4.63
CA ALA A 246 25.12 -6.92 -5.10
C ALA A 246 24.56 -5.71 -4.34
N LEU A 247 24.79 -5.64 -3.01
CA LEU A 247 24.32 -4.51 -2.20
C LEU A 247 25.06 -3.20 -2.53
N ARG A 248 26.39 -3.28 -2.78
CA ARG A 248 27.18 -2.11 -3.18
C ARG A 248 26.81 -1.62 -4.57
N ASP A 249 26.62 -2.54 -5.50
CA ASP A 249 26.27 -2.24 -6.88
C ASP A 249 24.86 -1.66 -7.01
N ALA A 250 23.92 -2.03 -6.11
CA ALA A 250 22.56 -1.50 -6.08
C ALA A 250 22.54 0.04 -5.99
N GLN A 251 23.52 0.66 -5.32
CA GLN A 251 23.64 2.12 -5.24
C GLN A 251 23.95 2.77 -6.61
N ILE A 252 24.72 2.07 -7.44
CA ILE A 252 25.08 2.50 -8.80
C ILE A 252 23.92 2.20 -9.76
N LEU A 253 23.33 1.01 -9.65
CA LEU A 253 22.24 0.57 -10.51
C LEU A 253 20.99 1.44 -10.39
N VAL A 254 20.74 2.02 -9.21
CA VAL A 254 19.59 2.92 -8.99
C VAL A 254 19.67 4.20 -9.82
N GLU A 255 20.88 4.63 -10.24
CA GLU A 255 21.07 5.82 -11.07
C GLU A 255 20.47 5.67 -12.47
N ASN A 256 20.29 4.42 -12.93
CA ASN A 256 19.63 4.12 -14.21
C ASN A 256 18.08 4.13 -14.12
N ASP A 257 17.55 4.58 -13.00
CA ASP A 257 16.10 4.76 -12.76
C ASP A 257 15.24 3.50 -12.98
N PRO A 258 15.63 2.32 -12.43
CA PRO A 258 14.79 1.13 -12.49
C PRO A 258 13.51 1.32 -11.63
N ALA A 259 12.44 0.65 -12.02
CA ALA A 259 11.19 0.63 -11.25
C ALA A 259 11.36 -0.13 -9.92
N ALA A 260 12.17 -1.19 -9.95
CA ALA A 260 12.49 -1.99 -8.77
C ALA A 260 13.89 -2.62 -8.91
N ILE A 261 14.56 -2.85 -7.78
CA ILE A 261 15.74 -3.69 -7.64
C ILE A 261 15.45 -4.68 -6.53
N GLU A 262 15.45 -5.96 -6.86
CA GLU A 262 15.22 -7.08 -5.92
C GLU A 262 16.47 -7.93 -5.87
N THR A 263 17.13 -8.02 -4.72
CA THR A 263 18.32 -8.85 -4.54
C THR A 263 17.96 -10.17 -3.86
N ILE A 264 18.37 -11.27 -4.48
CA ILE A 264 18.09 -12.63 -4.03
C ILE A 264 19.41 -13.31 -3.68
N ASP A 265 19.54 -13.75 -2.44
CA ASP A 265 20.75 -14.38 -1.91
C ASP A 265 20.87 -15.88 -2.25
N GLU A 266 22.04 -16.49 -1.92
CA GLU A 266 22.32 -17.90 -2.17
C GLU A 266 21.33 -18.84 -1.49
N LYS A 267 20.80 -18.48 -0.31
CA LYS A 267 19.87 -19.35 0.44
C LYS A 267 18.54 -19.45 -0.29
N ILE A 268 18.00 -18.30 -0.70
CA ILE A 268 16.73 -18.24 -1.46
C ILE A 268 16.90 -18.89 -2.83
N LEU A 269 18.03 -18.65 -3.54
CA LEU A 269 18.32 -19.33 -4.80
C LEU A 269 18.44 -20.86 -4.63
N SER A 270 18.96 -21.31 -3.50
CA SER A 270 19.05 -22.76 -3.19
C SER A 270 17.68 -23.37 -2.95
N LEU A 271 16.81 -22.68 -2.21
CA LEU A 271 15.42 -23.10 -2.00
C LEU A 271 14.63 -23.12 -3.33
N ALA A 272 14.84 -22.13 -4.18
CA ALA A 272 14.18 -22.07 -5.49
C ALA A 272 14.49 -23.28 -6.37
N LYS A 273 15.64 -23.97 -6.18
CA LYS A 273 15.98 -25.19 -6.93
C LYS A 273 15.07 -26.38 -6.62
N GLU A 274 14.41 -26.36 -5.46
CA GLU A 274 13.46 -27.37 -5.03
C GLU A 274 12.03 -27.10 -5.52
N ASP A 275 11.80 -25.91 -6.12
CA ASP A 275 10.51 -25.46 -6.62
C ASP A 275 10.42 -25.66 -8.15
N GLU A 276 9.20 -25.93 -8.65
CA GLU A 276 8.93 -26.06 -10.08
C GLU A 276 9.29 -24.81 -10.88
N ILE A 277 9.26 -23.62 -10.25
CA ILE A 277 9.63 -22.35 -10.88
C ILE A 277 11.08 -22.36 -11.36
N TYR A 278 11.96 -23.14 -10.71
CA TYR A 278 13.37 -23.23 -11.11
C TYR A 278 13.55 -23.66 -12.56
N LEU A 279 12.72 -24.58 -13.02
CA LEU A 279 12.77 -25.07 -14.42
C LEU A 279 12.53 -23.93 -15.42
N LYS A 280 11.74 -22.91 -15.03
CA LYS A 280 11.42 -21.74 -15.87
C LYS A 280 12.47 -20.65 -15.84
N ILE A 281 13.21 -20.53 -14.72
CA ILE A 281 14.15 -19.42 -14.49
C ILE A 281 15.63 -19.83 -14.54
N LYS A 282 15.94 -21.14 -14.56
CA LYS A 282 17.32 -21.65 -14.49
C LYS A 282 18.25 -21.06 -15.52
N ASP A 283 17.77 -20.80 -16.74
CA ASP A 283 18.58 -20.28 -17.84
C ASP A 283 19.02 -18.81 -17.58
N PHE A 284 18.30 -18.09 -16.70
CA PHE A 284 18.64 -16.73 -16.28
C PHE A 284 19.59 -16.68 -15.08
N ILE A 285 19.62 -17.73 -14.25
CA ILE A 285 20.37 -17.74 -12.99
C ILE A 285 21.57 -18.68 -12.98
N VAL A 286 21.62 -19.68 -13.88
CA VAL A 286 22.75 -20.61 -14.00
C VAL A 286 23.83 -19.98 -14.88
N ASP A 287 25.09 -20.18 -14.51
CA ASP A 287 26.22 -19.73 -15.30
C ASP A 287 26.34 -20.59 -16.57
N GLU A 288 26.50 -19.93 -17.72
CA GLU A 288 26.88 -20.62 -18.93
C GLU A 288 28.27 -21.26 -18.74
N LYS A 289 28.40 -22.54 -19.02
CA LYS A 289 29.71 -23.21 -19.05
C LYS A 289 30.60 -22.48 -20.09
N GLN A 290 31.58 -21.71 -19.62
CA GLN A 290 32.51 -21.04 -20.50
C GLN A 290 33.25 -22.09 -21.35
N LYS A 291 33.15 -21.98 -22.67
CA LYS A 291 33.89 -22.80 -23.65
C LYS A 291 35.40 -22.59 -23.61
N SER A 292 35.92 -21.72 -22.76
CA SER A 292 37.33 -21.35 -22.68
C SER A 292 37.91 -21.51 -21.28
N GLY A 293 38.24 -22.69 -20.82
CA GLY A 293 39.17 -23.03 -19.71
C GLY A 293 39.43 -22.09 -18.51
N LYS A 294 38.76 -20.94 -18.41
CA LYS A 294 38.82 -20.02 -17.28
C LYS A 294 37.85 -20.47 -16.18
N LYS A 295 38.27 -20.33 -14.91
CA LYS A 295 37.42 -20.61 -13.74
C LYS A 295 36.05 -19.93 -13.92
N THR A 296 34.98 -20.72 -13.97
CA THR A 296 33.60 -20.21 -13.95
C THR A 296 33.36 -19.54 -12.60
N ARG A 297 33.01 -18.26 -12.63
CA ARG A 297 32.50 -17.59 -11.43
C ARG A 297 31.18 -18.26 -11.06
N LYS A 298 31.04 -18.64 -9.79
CA LYS A 298 29.82 -19.28 -9.30
C LYS A 298 28.82 -18.21 -8.91
N THR A 299 27.71 -18.10 -9.62
CA THR A 299 26.59 -17.21 -9.21
C THR A 299 26.00 -17.68 -7.90
N ARG A 300 26.05 -16.83 -6.88
CA ARG A 300 25.46 -17.06 -5.56
C ARG A 300 24.36 -16.07 -5.20
N THR A 301 24.37 -14.91 -5.86
CA THR A 301 23.43 -13.83 -5.64
C THR A 301 23.02 -13.26 -6.98
N ILE A 302 21.79 -12.84 -7.12
CA ILE A 302 21.30 -12.12 -8.30
C ILE A 302 20.57 -10.85 -7.87
N SER A 303 20.68 -9.79 -8.68
CA SER A 303 19.79 -8.64 -8.62
C SER A 303 18.87 -8.63 -9.83
N LEU A 304 17.58 -8.51 -9.59
CA LEU A 304 16.54 -8.37 -10.59
C LEU A 304 16.17 -6.90 -10.70
N LEU A 305 16.48 -6.26 -11.84
CA LEU A 305 16.14 -4.88 -12.11
C LEU A 305 14.95 -4.85 -13.06
N GLU A 306 13.85 -4.27 -12.59
CA GLU A 306 12.68 -4.04 -13.44
C GLU A 306 12.71 -2.62 -14.00
N PHE A 307 12.58 -2.49 -15.31
CA PHE A 307 12.38 -1.23 -15.99
C PHE A 307 11.02 -1.22 -16.66
N CYS A 308 10.29 -0.11 -16.55
CA CYS A 308 8.99 0.03 -17.19
C CYS A 308 8.76 1.47 -17.69
N GLY A 309 7.97 1.60 -18.75
CA GLY A 309 7.67 2.92 -19.30
C GLY A 309 6.89 2.88 -20.62
N ASN A 310 6.57 4.06 -21.14
CA ASN A 310 5.80 4.21 -22.38
C ASN A 310 6.66 4.53 -23.60
N ASN A 311 7.97 4.75 -23.43
CA ASN A 311 8.92 5.03 -24.51
C ASN A 311 9.97 3.91 -24.60
N LYS A 312 9.86 3.10 -25.67
CA LYS A 312 10.74 1.94 -25.88
C LYS A 312 12.22 2.34 -25.96
N ASN A 313 12.54 3.41 -26.71
CA ASN A 313 13.93 3.83 -26.91
C ASN A 313 14.58 4.35 -25.62
N LYS A 314 13.80 5.07 -24.78
CA LYS A 314 14.28 5.49 -23.46
C LYS A 314 14.56 4.28 -22.59
N LEU A 315 13.65 3.30 -22.58
CA LEU A 315 13.78 2.09 -21.80
C LEU A 315 15.01 1.27 -22.17
N GLU A 316 15.24 1.06 -23.49
CA GLU A 316 16.41 0.32 -23.97
C GLU A 316 17.74 1.03 -23.62
N LYS A 317 17.75 2.37 -23.62
CA LYS A 317 18.92 3.14 -23.15
C LYS A 317 19.19 2.92 -21.67
N GLN A 318 18.14 2.93 -20.82
CA GLN A 318 18.28 2.69 -19.39
C GLN A 318 18.81 1.29 -19.07
N VAL A 319 18.39 0.29 -19.85
CA VAL A 319 18.85 -1.12 -19.69
C VAL A 319 20.27 -1.31 -20.18
N SER A 320 20.73 -0.50 -21.14
CA SER A 320 22.07 -0.62 -21.77
C SER A 320 23.14 0.22 -21.07
N ALA A 321 22.77 1.12 -20.20
CA ALA A 321 23.69 1.97 -19.43
C ALA A 321 24.25 1.22 -18.23
#